data_0e0ac9fb08cd3da3cc39eb1fb3558723
#
_entry.id   0e0ac9fb08cd3da3cc39eb1fb3558723
#
_cell.length_a   1.000
_cell.length_b   1.000
_cell.length_c   1.000
_cell.angle_alpha   90.00
_cell.angle_beta   90.00
_cell.angle_gamma   90.00
#
_symmetry.space_group_name_H-M   'P 1'
#
loop_
_entity.id
_entity.type
_entity.pdbx_description
1 polymer ?
#
loop_
_entity_poly.entity_id
_entity_poly.type
_entity_poly.pdbx_seq_one_letter_code
_entity_poly.pdbx_strand_id
1 'polypeptide(L)'
;MLARHQDPIAAIATAPGRGAVGIVRVSGRGLAPFVQGLLGRPLQPRQAHYLPFPDAAGRPIDQGLALFFPAPHSYTGEDVLELQAHGGPVVLQLLLARCLEAAQGLLPRLRLAGPGEFSERAFLSG
;
A
#
# COMPACT_ATOMS: atom_id res chain seq x y z
N MET A 1 -13.25 1.54 21.10
CA MET A 1 -12.55 1.54 19.80
C MET A 1 -13.42 2.14 18.73
N LEU A 2 -12.92 3.13 18.08
CA LEU A 2 -13.64 3.75 16.99
C LEU A 2 -13.55 2.88 15.74
N ALA A 3 -14.66 2.76 15.00
CA ALA A 3 -14.70 1.95 13.79
C ALA A 3 -13.64 2.38 12.78
N ARG A 4 -13.32 3.67 12.72
CA ARG A 4 -12.32 4.20 11.80
C ARG A 4 -10.93 3.57 12.00
N HIS A 5 -10.62 3.08 13.19
CA HIS A 5 -9.33 2.42 13.43
C HIS A 5 -9.23 1.07 12.72
N GLN A 6 -10.33 0.57 12.18
CA GLN A 6 -10.34 -0.69 11.45
C GLN A 6 -10.43 -0.51 9.95
N ASP A 7 -10.61 0.72 9.47
CA ASP A 7 -10.64 0.97 8.04
C ASP A 7 -9.27 0.69 7.44
N PRO A 8 -9.22 0.09 6.25
CA PRO A 8 -7.95 0.05 5.53
C PRO A 8 -7.53 1.47 5.16
N ILE A 9 -6.22 1.70 5.20
CA ILE A 9 -5.66 3.03 4.97
C ILE A 9 -4.51 2.96 3.99
N ALA A 10 -4.30 4.05 3.27
CA ALA A 10 -3.22 4.18 2.31
C ALA A 10 -2.53 5.54 2.48
N ALA A 11 -1.23 5.56 2.29
CA ALA A 11 -0.46 6.79 2.38
C ALA A 11 0.83 6.69 1.58
N ILE A 12 1.37 7.84 1.24
CA ILE A 12 2.73 7.95 0.74
C ILE A 12 3.65 8.02 1.94
N ALA A 13 4.61 7.10 2.00
CA ALA A 13 5.64 7.07 3.02
C ALA A 13 6.97 7.17 2.29
N THR A 14 7.62 8.32 2.39
CA THR A 14 8.87 8.56 1.68
C THR A 14 10.02 8.60 2.68
N ALA A 15 11.04 7.76 2.44
CA ALA A 15 12.23 7.79 3.26
C ALA A 15 12.93 9.15 3.05
N PRO A 16 13.44 9.76 4.12
CA PRO A 16 14.19 11.00 3.96
C PRO A 16 15.51 10.75 3.26
N GLY A 17 15.99 11.77 2.57
CA GLY A 17 17.33 11.71 1.98
C GLY A 17 17.30 11.79 0.46
N ARG A 18 18.49 12.10 -0.08
CA ARG A 18 18.67 12.21 -1.50
C ARG A 18 18.61 10.84 -2.15
N GLY A 19 17.92 10.72 -3.28
CA GLY A 19 17.80 9.48 -3.99
C GLY A 19 16.90 8.47 -3.31
N ALA A 20 16.15 8.91 -2.33
CA ALA A 20 15.24 8.02 -1.62
C ALA A 20 14.15 7.49 -2.55
N VAL A 21 13.82 6.23 -2.39
CA VAL A 21 12.71 5.60 -3.08
C VAL A 21 11.42 6.06 -2.41
N GLY A 22 10.43 6.42 -3.21
CA GLY A 22 9.12 6.73 -2.67
C GLY A 22 8.33 5.46 -2.43
N ILE A 23 7.56 5.44 -1.37
CA ILE A 23 6.80 4.27 -0.97
C ILE A 23 5.32 4.65 -0.86
N VAL A 24 4.46 3.84 -1.49
CA VAL A 24 3.03 3.86 -1.20
C VAL A 24 2.75 2.66 -0.31
N ARG A 25 2.10 2.89 0.82
CA ARG A 25 1.84 1.84 1.80
C ARG A 25 0.34 1.73 2.04
N VAL A 26 -0.17 0.50 2.05
CA VAL A 26 -1.57 0.21 2.33
C VAL A 26 -1.61 -0.76 3.52
N SER A 27 -2.45 -0.47 4.50
CA SER A 27 -2.63 -1.34 5.66
C SER A 27 -4.10 -1.64 5.87
N GLY A 28 -4.42 -2.87 6.20
CA GLY A 28 -5.79 -3.27 6.47
C GLY A 28 -5.90 -4.77 6.64
N ARG A 29 -7.10 -5.23 6.91
CA ARG A 29 -7.37 -6.66 7.05
C ARG A 29 -7.80 -7.24 5.72
N GLY A 30 -7.30 -8.43 5.42
CA GLY A 30 -7.73 -9.16 4.23
C GLY A 30 -7.34 -8.49 2.93
N LEU A 31 -6.09 -8.03 2.80
CA LEU A 31 -5.65 -7.31 1.61
C LEU A 31 -5.35 -8.19 0.40
N ALA A 32 -5.29 -9.52 0.56
CA ALA A 32 -4.84 -10.38 -0.54
C ALA A 32 -5.66 -10.20 -1.83
N PRO A 33 -7.00 -10.15 -1.80
CA PRO A 33 -7.74 -9.89 -3.04
C PRO A 33 -7.46 -8.53 -3.65
N PHE A 34 -7.25 -7.52 -2.82
CA PHE A 34 -6.88 -6.19 -3.29
C PHE A 34 -5.52 -6.21 -3.99
N VAL A 35 -4.54 -6.88 -3.38
CA VAL A 35 -3.20 -7.00 -3.98
C VAL A 35 -3.29 -7.65 -5.35
N GLN A 36 -4.04 -8.73 -5.47
CA GLN A 36 -4.20 -9.41 -6.74
C GLN A 36 -4.94 -8.55 -7.77
N GLY A 37 -5.96 -7.82 -7.36
CA GLY A 37 -6.67 -6.91 -8.25
C GLY A 37 -5.82 -5.75 -8.72
N LEU A 38 -4.97 -5.23 -7.83
CA LEU A 38 -4.10 -4.11 -8.15
C LEU A 38 -2.96 -4.50 -9.08
N LEU A 39 -2.29 -5.62 -8.78
CA LEU A 39 -1.05 -6.01 -9.46
C LEU A 39 -1.24 -7.12 -10.48
N GLY A 40 -2.42 -7.73 -10.53
CA GLY A 40 -2.72 -8.81 -11.45
C GLY A 40 -2.18 -10.17 -11.03
N ARG A 41 -1.61 -10.27 -9.84
CA ARG A 41 -1.04 -11.52 -9.33
C ARG A 41 -0.87 -11.46 -7.82
N PRO A 42 -0.87 -12.61 -7.14
CA PRO A 42 -0.53 -12.62 -5.71
C PRO A 42 0.97 -12.41 -5.51
N LEU A 43 1.34 -12.00 -4.31
CA LEU A 43 2.73 -11.83 -3.92
C LEU A 43 3.10 -12.86 -2.86
N GLN A 44 4.34 -13.36 -2.91
CA GLN A 44 4.87 -14.20 -1.85
C GLN A 44 5.12 -13.35 -0.61
N PRO A 45 4.70 -13.80 0.58
CA PRO A 45 4.88 -13.01 1.80
C PRO A 45 6.34 -12.62 2.02
N ARG A 46 6.54 -11.36 2.33
CA ARG A 46 7.83 -10.79 2.72
C ARG A 46 8.94 -10.94 1.69
N GLN A 47 8.59 -11.16 0.43
CA GLN A 47 9.54 -11.19 -0.67
C GLN A 47 9.37 -9.94 -1.52
N ALA A 48 10.48 -9.35 -1.95
CA ALA A 48 10.44 -8.23 -2.87
C ALA A 48 10.23 -8.76 -4.29
N HIS A 49 9.21 -8.26 -4.96
CA HIS A 49 8.90 -8.62 -6.34
C HIS A 49 9.08 -7.37 -7.20
N TYR A 50 10.00 -7.45 -8.16
CA TYR A 50 10.18 -6.34 -9.10
C TYR A 50 9.19 -6.51 -10.24
N LEU A 51 8.25 -5.58 -10.37
CA LEU A 51 7.20 -5.71 -11.36
C LEU A 51 6.58 -4.35 -11.69
N PRO A 52 5.83 -4.26 -12.80
CA PRO A 52 5.13 -3.03 -13.13
C PRO A 52 3.93 -2.82 -12.22
N PHE A 53 3.63 -1.54 -11.96
CA PHE A 53 2.45 -1.12 -11.23
C PHE A 53 1.46 -0.56 -12.27
N PRO A 54 0.43 -1.33 -12.68
CA PRO A 54 -0.41 -0.93 -13.79
C PRO A 54 -1.51 0.03 -13.38
N ASP A 55 -1.89 0.92 -14.31
CA ASP A 55 -3.11 1.70 -14.17
C ASP A 55 -4.32 0.86 -14.57
N ALA A 56 -5.51 1.47 -14.58
CA ALA A 56 -6.75 0.77 -14.88
C ALA A 56 -6.77 0.21 -16.31
N ALA A 57 -6.00 0.78 -17.23
CA ALA A 57 -5.90 0.33 -18.60
C ALA A 57 -4.79 -0.70 -18.82
N GLY A 58 -4.08 -1.06 -17.75
CA GLY A 58 -2.99 -2.02 -17.84
C GLY A 58 -1.65 -1.41 -18.20
N ARG A 59 -1.56 -0.09 -18.31
CA ARG A 59 -0.29 0.57 -18.63
C ARG A 59 0.49 0.81 -17.33
N PRO A 60 1.82 0.58 -17.34
CA PRO A 60 2.59 0.79 -16.11
C PRO A 60 2.66 2.27 -15.73
N ILE A 61 2.29 2.55 -14.48
CA ILE A 61 2.53 3.87 -13.89
C ILE A 61 4.01 4.01 -13.58
N ASP A 62 4.60 2.91 -13.08
CA ASP A 62 6.02 2.82 -12.78
C ASP A 62 6.37 1.34 -12.67
N GLN A 63 7.64 1.05 -12.48
CA GLN A 63 8.13 -0.27 -12.11
C GLN A 63 8.93 -0.16 -10.82
N GLY A 64 8.78 -1.15 -9.95
CA GLY A 64 9.49 -1.12 -8.69
C GLY A 64 9.27 -2.37 -7.89
N LEU A 65 9.53 -2.29 -6.61
CA LEU A 65 9.41 -3.43 -5.71
C LEU A 65 8.07 -3.40 -5.02
N ALA A 66 7.38 -4.55 -5.04
CA ALA A 66 6.16 -4.74 -4.28
C ALA A 66 6.44 -5.77 -3.19
N LEU A 67 6.02 -5.47 -1.95
CA LEU A 67 6.19 -6.35 -0.80
C LEU A 67 4.87 -6.47 -0.07
N PHE A 68 4.53 -7.69 0.30
CA PHE A 68 3.32 -7.98 1.07
C PHE A 68 3.68 -8.61 2.40
N PHE A 69 3.22 -7.99 3.48
CA PHE A 69 3.47 -8.46 4.84
C PHE A 69 2.14 -8.89 5.45
N PRO A 70 1.84 -10.21 5.46
CA PRO A 70 0.58 -10.65 6.07
C PRO A 70 0.60 -10.49 7.58
N ALA A 71 -0.58 -10.19 8.13
CA ALA A 71 -0.76 -10.07 9.57
C ALA A 71 -0.36 -11.37 10.26
N PRO A 72 0.15 -11.32 11.48
CA PRO A 72 0.44 -10.13 12.27
C PRO A 72 1.88 -9.61 12.10
N HIS A 73 2.67 -10.22 11.21
CA HIS A 73 4.09 -9.92 11.05
C HIS A 73 4.30 -8.76 10.10
N SER A 74 3.84 -7.58 10.52
CA SER A 74 3.89 -6.37 9.73
C SER A 74 4.05 -5.16 10.64
N TYR A 75 4.27 -3.98 10.02
CA TYR A 75 4.46 -2.75 10.77
C TYR A 75 3.25 -2.41 11.66
N THR A 76 2.05 -2.56 11.12
CA THR A 76 0.81 -2.21 11.84
C THR A 76 0.16 -3.38 12.56
N GLY A 77 0.65 -4.59 12.34
CA GLY A 77 -0.02 -5.80 12.84
C GLY A 77 -1.15 -6.29 11.94
N GLU A 78 -1.53 -5.51 10.94
CA GLU A 78 -2.49 -5.88 9.90
C GLU A 78 -1.73 -6.35 8.67
N ASP A 79 -2.44 -6.75 7.61
CA ASP A 79 -1.78 -6.94 6.32
C ASP A 79 -1.26 -5.59 5.83
N VAL A 80 -0.05 -5.57 5.27
CA VAL A 80 0.56 -4.36 4.75
C VAL A 80 1.13 -4.64 3.36
N LEU A 81 0.78 -3.77 2.40
CA LEU A 81 1.37 -3.77 1.07
C LEU A 81 2.25 -2.53 0.94
N GLU A 82 3.47 -2.72 0.43
CA GLU A 82 4.35 -1.60 0.08
C GLU A 82 4.69 -1.66 -1.39
N LEU A 83 4.56 -0.50 -2.05
CA LEU A 83 4.98 -0.32 -3.43
C LEU A 83 6.10 0.72 -3.43
N GLN A 84 7.29 0.31 -3.83
CA GLN A 84 8.47 1.18 -3.85
C GLN A 84 8.71 1.63 -5.29
N ALA A 85 8.60 2.93 -5.52
CA ALA A 85 8.64 3.50 -6.86
C ALA A 85 9.78 4.48 -7.00
N HIS A 86 10.17 4.76 -8.24
CA HIS A 86 11.32 5.58 -8.56
C HIS A 86 10.95 6.92 -9.21
N GLY A 87 9.70 7.09 -9.60
CA GLY A 87 9.29 8.18 -10.47
C GLY A 87 9.07 9.54 -9.81
N GLY A 88 9.30 9.66 -8.52
CA GLY A 88 9.14 10.94 -7.83
C GLY A 88 7.71 11.25 -7.40
N PRO A 89 7.48 12.50 -6.92
CA PRO A 89 6.20 12.83 -6.26
C PRO A 89 4.96 12.65 -7.12
N VAL A 90 5.04 12.98 -8.40
CA VAL A 90 3.87 12.84 -9.29
C VAL A 90 3.49 11.38 -9.44
N VAL A 91 4.49 10.51 -9.63
CA VAL A 91 4.25 9.07 -9.76
C VAL A 91 3.66 8.51 -8.48
N LEU A 92 4.14 8.94 -7.33
CA LEU A 92 3.61 8.48 -6.04
C LEU A 92 2.14 8.86 -5.88
N GLN A 93 1.77 10.07 -6.29
CA GLN A 93 0.38 10.49 -6.24
C GLN A 93 -0.49 9.66 -7.18
N LEU A 94 0.02 9.34 -8.37
CA LEU A 94 -0.70 8.49 -9.31
C LEU A 94 -0.89 7.08 -8.76
N LEU A 95 0.15 6.53 -8.11
CA LEU A 95 0.05 5.21 -7.49
C LEU A 95 -0.95 5.20 -6.34
N LEU A 96 -0.94 6.24 -5.52
CA LEU A 96 -1.88 6.34 -4.41
C LEU A 96 -3.32 6.41 -4.94
N ALA A 97 -3.55 7.25 -5.95
CA ALA A 97 -4.85 7.33 -6.59
C ALA A 97 -5.28 6.00 -7.19
N ARG A 98 -4.33 5.28 -7.79
CA ARG A 98 -4.61 3.97 -8.36
C ARG A 98 -5.01 2.96 -7.29
N CYS A 99 -4.36 2.99 -6.12
CA CYS A 99 -4.75 2.13 -5.01
C CYS A 99 -6.19 2.37 -4.59
N LEU A 100 -6.57 3.64 -4.46
CA LEU A 100 -7.93 3.99 -4.08
C LEU A 100 -8.94 3.56 -5.15
N GLU A 101 -8.58 3.69 -6.41
CA GLU A 101 -9.44 3.27 -7.52
C GLU A 101 -9.59 1.74 -7.54
N ALA A 102 -8.49 1.02 -7.43
CA ALA A 102 -8.51 -0.44 -7.48
C ALA A 102 -9.25 -1.04 -6.28
N ALA A 103 -9.36 -0.29 -5.19
CA ALA A 103 -10.05 -0.76 -4.00
C ALA A 103 -11.56 -0.78 -4.16
N GLN A 104 -12.11 -0.07 -5.15
CA GLN A 104 -13.55 -0.05 -5.35
C GLN A 104 -14.02 -1.47 -5.66
N GLY A 105 -14.98 -1.95 -4.86
CA GLY A 105 -15.50 -3.30 -5.00
C GLY A 105 -14.70 -4.39 -4.30
N LEU A 106 -13.43 -4.16 -4.02
CA LEU A 106 -12.57 -5.13 -3.34
C LEU A 106 -12.29 -4.75 -1.90
N LEU A 107 -12.13 -3.48 -1.66
CA LEU A 107 -11.76 -2.95 -0.35
C LEU A 107 -12.43 -1.59 -0.19
N PRO A 108 -13.79 -1.57 -0.15
CA PRO A 108 -14.55 -0.32 -0.34
C PRO A 108 -14.34 0.72 0.75
N ARG A 109 -13.78 0.33 1.89
CA ARG A 109 -13.55 1.28 2.98
C ARG A 109 -12.14 1.85 2.99
N LEU A 110 -11.33 1.52 1.97
CA LEU A 110 -9.98 2.07 1.87
C LEU A 110 -10.05 3.59 1.74
N ARG A 111 -9.28 4.27 2.56
CA ARG A 111 -9.20 5.73 2.56
C ARG A 111 -7.77 6.19 2.78
N LEU A 112 -7.51 7.45 2.57
CA LEU A 112 -6.23 8.03 2.92
C LEU A 112 -6.04 7.99 4.44
N ALA A 113 -4.83 7.66 4.85
CA ALA A 113 -4.48 7.68 6.27
C ALA A 113 -4.53 9.12 6.80
N GLY A 114 -4.98 9.27 8.03
CA GLY A 114 -4.85 10.53 8.74
C GLY A 114 -3.40 10.74 9.19
N PRO A 115 -3.07 11.97 9.64
CA PRO A 115 -1.71 12.25 10.13
C PRO A 115 -1.31 11.28 11.24
N GLY A 116 -0.16 10.63 11.06
CA GLY A 116 0.39 9.70 12.05
C GLY A 116 -0.38 8.40 12.23
N GLU A 117 -1.35 8.11 11.36
CA GLU A 117 -2.23 6.96 11.59
C GLU A 117 -1.50 5.62 11.47
N PHE A 118 -0.54 5.50 10.54
CA PHE A 118 0.25 4.27 10.44
C PHE A 118 1.04 4.04 11.72
N SER A 119 1.68 5.08 12.24
CA SER A 119 2.44 4.99 13.49
C SER A 119 1.53 4.68 14.69
N GLU A 120 0.35 5.28 14.70
CA GLU A 120 -0.64 5.02 15.74
C GLU A 120 -1.05 3.55 15.75
N ARG A 121 -1.33 2.99 14.58
CA ARG A 121 -1.71 1.59 14.47
C ARG A 121 -0.57 0.66 14.89
N ALA A 122 0.66 1.00 14.52
CA ALA A 122 1.82 0.23 14.93
C ALA A 122 1.95 0.21 16.44
N PHE A 123 1.74 1.36 17.07
CA PHE A 123 1.80 1.46 18.53
C PHE A 123 0.69 0.65 19.19
N LEU A 124 -0.54 0.74 18.68
CA LEU A 124 -1.68 0.07 19.27
C LEU A 124 -1.64 -1.44 19.08
N SER A 125 -1.00 -1.92 18.04
CA SER A 125 -0.93 -3.36 17.77
C SER A 125 0.09 -4.07 18.64
N GLY A 126 0.85 -3.34 19.35
CA GLY A 126 1.76 -3.94 20.27
C GLY A 126 3.16 -3.69 20.22
#